data_755bcc15966a7b30dcdb8ba07322dad7
#
_entry.id   755bcc15966a7b30dcdb8ba07322dad7
#
_cell.length_a   1.000
_cell.length_b   1.000
_cell.length_c   1.000
_cell.angle_alpha   90.00
_cell.angle_beta   90.00
_cell.angle_gamma   90.00
#
_symmetry.space_group_name_H-M   'P 1'
#
loop_
_entity.id
_entity.type
_entity.pdbx_description
1 polymer ?
#
loop_
_entity_poly.entity_id
_entity_poly.type
_entity_poly.pdbx_seq_one_letter_code
_entity_poly.pdbx_strand_id
1 'polypeptide(L)'
;MASRARALADPTRLMLAAALREGGELCVCDLAWVAERAHNLVSHHLRSLRSAGLVTSRRDGKMVMYALTDQGEHLLASLLDARARLTA
;
A
#
# COMPACT_ATOMS: atom_id res chain seq x y z
N MET A 1 -15.21 8.66 2.69
CA MET A 1 -14.92 8.28 4.07
C MET A 1 -13.52 8.72 4.47
N ALA A 2 -13.41 9.35 5.62
CA ALA A 2 -12.13 9.80 6.17
C ALA A 2 -11.11 8.65 6.31
N SER A 3 -11.59 7.40 6.42
CA SER A 3 -10.75 6.23 6.64
C SER A 3 -9.76 5.94 5.51
N ARG A 4 -10.10 6.28 4.26
CA ARG A 4 -9.20 6.01 3.13
C ARG A 4 -7.98 6.91 3.15
N ALA A 5 -8.18 8.21 3.28
CA ALA A 5 -7.07 9.14 3.36
C ALA A 5 -6.21 8.86 4.59
N ARG A 6 -6.86 8.53 5.71
CA ARG A 6 -6.17 8.21 6.96
C ARG A 6 -5.31 6.95 6.81
N ALA A 7 -5.78 5.96 6.04
CA ALA A 7 -5.01 4.74 5.81
C ALA A 7 -3.67 5.02 5.14
N LEU A 8 -3.59 6.02 4.26
CA LEU A 8 -2.35 6.41 3.60
C LEU A 8 -1.58 7.49 4.35
N ALA A 9 -2.08 7.98 5.49
CA ALA A 9 -1.38 8.96 6.29
C ALA A 9 -0.20 8.36 7.07
N ASP A 10 -0.26 7.06 7.33
CA ASP A 10 0.83 6.35 8.02
C ASP A 10 2.02 6.19 7.06
N PRO A 11 3.24 6.57 7.47
CA PRO A 11 4.42 6.50 6.58
C PRO A 11 4.70 5.09 6.06
N THR A 12 4.52 4.06 6.89
CA THR A 12 4.77 2.68 6.47
C THR A 12 3.74 2.25 5.43
N ARG A 13 2.46 2.58 5.65
CA ARG A 13 1.41 2.23 4.68
C ARG A 13 1.59 2.99 3.38
N LEU A 14 2.00 4.25 3.44
CA LEU A 14 2.30 5.02 2.24
C LEU A 14 3.45 4.38 1.44
N MET A 15 4.49 3.94 2.14
CA MET A 15 5.63 3.25 1.53
C MET A 15 5.19 1.95 0.86
N LEU A 16 4.34 1.16 1.52
CA LEU A 16 3.83 -0.10 0.96
C LEU A 16 2.99 0.17 -0.30
N ALA A 17 2.15 1.19 -0.27
CA ALA A 17 1.34 1.56 -1.43
C ALA A 17 2.23 1.99 -2.60
N ALA A 18 3.27 2.77 -2.33
CA ALA A 18 4.22 3.20 -3.35
C ALA A 18 4.96 2.00 -3.96
N ALA A 19 5.36 1.04 -3.12
CA ALA A 19 6.02 -0.18 -3.59
C ALA A 19 5.10 -0.99 -4.50
N LEU A 20 3.82 -1.10 -4.15
CA LEU A 20 2.84 -1.81 -4.97
C LEU A 20 2.60 -1.09 -6.30
N ARG A 21 2.64 0.24 -6.29
CA ARG A 21 2.51 1.01 -7.53
C ARG A 21 3.65 0.69 -8.49
N GLU A 22 4.87 0.60 -7.98
CA GLU A 22 6.06 0.31 -8.80
C GLU A 22 6.10 -1.16 -9.24
N GLY A 23 5.82 -2.08 -8.32
CA GLY A 23 5.95 -3.51 -8.57
C GLY A 23 4.72 -4.15 -9.19
N GLY A 24 3.58 -3.50 -9.11
CA GLY A 24 2.32 -4.03 -9.61
C GLY A 24 1.68 -4.98 -8.62
N GLU A 25 2.26 -6.15 -8.45
CA GLU A 25 1.74 -7.16 -7.54
C GLU A 25 2.91 -7.76 -6.76
N LEU A 26 2.83 -7.72 -5.42
CA LEU A 26 3.92 -8.17 -4.55
C LEU A 26 3.35 -8.99 -3.39
N CYS A 27 4.15 -9.95 -2.93
CA CYS A 27 3.79 -10.73 -1.73
C CYS A 27 4.26 -10.01 -0.47
N VAL A 28 3.80 -10.50 0.69
CA VAL A 28 4.16 -9.91 1.99
C VAL A 28 5.67 -9.93 2.20
N CYS A 29 6.34 -11.02 1.79
CA CYS A 29 7.80 -11.13 1.94
C CYS A 29 8.53 -10.01 1.21
N ASP A 30 8.14 -9.74 -0.03
CA ASP A 30 8.73 -8.66 -0.83
C ASP A 30 8.50 -7.31 -0.19
N LEU A 31 7.27 -7.09 0.27
CA LEU A 31 6.88 -5.82 0.88
C LEU A 31 7.60 -5.60 2.22
N ALA A 32 7.75 -6.65 3.01
CA ALA A 32 8.47 -6.57 4.28
C ALA A 32 9.94 -6.22 4.05
N TRP A 33 10.53 -6.81 3.01
CA TRP A 33 11.91 -6.55 2.65
C TRP A 33 12.10 -5.10 2.21
N VAL A 34 11.22 -4.60 1.36
CA VAL A 34 11.28 -3.22 0.87
C VAL A 34 11.08 -2.22 2.01
N ALA A 35 10.13 -2.48 2.88
CA ALA A 35 9.81 -1.58 4.00
C ALA A 35 10.80 -1.69 5.16
N GLU A 36 11.61 -2.73 5.18
CA GLU A 36 12.54 -3.03 6.28
C GLU A 36 11.79 -3.09 7.60
N ARG A 37 10.65 -3.80 7.59
CA ARG A 37 9.78 -3.98 8.77
C ARG A 37 9.46 -5.45 8.96
N ALA A 38 9.07 -5.80 10.19
CA ALA A 38 8.71 -7.15 10.52
C ALA A 38 7.53 -7.62 9.67
N HIS A 39 7.55 -8.89 9.29
CA HIS A 39 6.55 -9.51 8.42
C HIS A 39 5.12 -9.36 8.99
N ASN A 40 4.95 -9.59 10.30
CA ASN A 40 3.64 -9.48 10.93
C ASN A 40 3.11 -8.05 10.96
N LEU A 41 4.00 -7.07 11.11
CA LEU A 41 3.63 -5.66 11.06
C LEU A 41 3.16 -5.25 9.65
N VAL A 42 3.90 -5.70 8.64
CA VAL A 42 3.53 -5.44 7.24
C VAL A 42 2.19 -6.08 6.92
N SER A 43 1.96 -7.33 7.36
CA SER A 43 0.67 -8.01 7.19
C SER A 43 -0.47 -7.22 7.82
N HIS A 44 -0.24 -6.66 9.01
CA HIS A 44 -1.24 -5.84 9.69
C HIS A 44 -1.58 -4.60 8.86
N HIS A 45 -0.57 -3.90 8.37
CA HIS A 45 -0.78 -2.71 7.54
C HIS A 45 -1.51 -3.04 6.24
N LEU A 46 -1.17 -4.18 5.61
CA LEU A 46 -1.84 -4.61 4.39
C LEU A 46 -3.31 -4.91 4.63
N ARG A 47 -3.65 -5.53 5.78
CA ARG A 47 -5.05 -5.76 6.14
C ARG A 47 -5.80 -4.44 6.33
N SER A 48 -5.15 -3.45 6.94
CA SER A 48 -5.76 -2.12 7.10
C SER A 48 -6.00 -1.45 5.75
N LEU A 49 -5.04 -1.53 4.84
CA LEU A 49 -5.20 -1.00 3.49
C LEU A 49 -6.31 -1.72 2.72
N ARG A 50 -6.42 -3.03 2.88
CA ARG A 50 -7.47 -3.81 2.24
C ARG A 50 -8.85 -3.44 2.79
N SER A 51 -8.97 -3.28 4.11
CA SER A 51 -10.23 -2.87 4.73
C SER A 51 -10.68 -1.49 4.25
N ALA A 52 -9.73 -0.62 3.95
CA ALA A 52 -10.01 0.72 3.41
C ALA A 52 -10.31 0.70 1.90
N GLY A 53 -10.20 -0.45 1.25
CA GLY A 53 -10.47 -0.58 -0.18
C GLY A 53 -9.35 -0.11 -1.08
N LEU A 54 -8.14 0.07 -0.53
CA LEU A 54 -7.00 0.62 -1.29
C LEU A 54 -6.12 -0.46 -1.89
N VAL A 55 -6.16 -1.67 -1.34
CA VAL A 55 -5.44 -2.81 -1.92
C VAL A 55 -6.39 -4.00 -2.01
N THR A 56 -6.06 -4.92 -2.90
CA THR A 56 -6.72 -6.21 -3.03
C THR A 56 -5.68 -7.30 -2.88
N SER A 57 -6.13 -8.52 -2.60
CA SER A 57 -5.23 -9.66 -2.46
C SER A 57 -5.80 -10.87 -3.21
N ARG A 58 -4.90 -11.72 -3.67
CA ARG A 58 -5.27 -13.00 -4.24
C ARG A 58 -4.25 -14.05 -3.82
N ARG A 59 -4.69 -15.29 -3.78
CA ARG A 59 -3.79 -16.40 -3.47
C ARG A 59 -3.13 -16.89 -4.76
N ASP A 60 -1.84 -17.13 -4.69
CA ASP A 60 -1.06 -17.70 -5.78
C ASP A 60 -0.22 -18.82 -5.18
N GLY A 61 -0.73 -20.05 -5.26
CA GLY A 61 -0.11 -21.18 -4.58
C GLY A 61 -0.11 -21.01 -3.07
N LYS A 62 1.04 -20.98 -2.46
CA LYS A 62 1.21 -20.79 -1.02
C LYS A 62 1.36 -19.31 -0.65
N MET A 63 1.43 -18.43 -1.64
CA MET A 63 1.66 -17.02 -1.42
C MET A 63 0.37 -16.23 -1.55
N VAL A 64 0.33 -15.11 -0.84
CA VAL A 64 -0.75 -14.13 -0.99
C VAL A 64 -0.13 -12.90 -1.65
N MET A 65 -0.67 -12.54 -2.82
CA MET A 65 -0.19 -11.40 -3.60
C MET A 65 -1.10 -10.22 -3.36
N TYR A 66 -0.52 -9.04 -3.22
CA TYR A 66 -1.24 -7.79 -3.01
C TYR A 66 -1.01 -6.84 -4.19
N ALA A 67 -2.04 -6.06 -4.51
CA ALA A 67 -1.98 -5.05 -5.56
C ALA A 67 -2.86 -3.87 -5.17
N LEU A 68 -2.55 -2.69 -5.70
CA LEU A 68 -3.40 -1.52 -5.50
C LEU A 68 -4.71 -1.69 -6.26
N THR A 69 -5.80 -1.23 -5.66
CA THR A 69 -7.07 -1.07 -6.37
C THR A 69 -7.02 0.23 -7.16
N ASP A 70 -8.00 0.45 -8.06
CA ASP A 70 -8.12 1.72 -8.77
C ASP A 70 -8.23 2.89 -7.79
N GLN A 71 -9.00 2.71 -6.72
CA GLN A 71 -9.12 3.72 -5.68
C GLN A 71 -7.80 3.99 -4.98
N GLY A 72 -7.03 2.92 -4.71
CA GLY A 72 -5.70 3.05 -4.10
C GLY A 72 -4.75 3.82 -5.01
N GLU A 73 -4.76 3.53 -6.30
CA GLU A 73 -3.94 4.23 -7.27
C GLU A 73 -4.29 5.72 -7.34
N HIS A 74 -5.59 6.04 -7.42
CA HIS A 74 -6.04 7.41 -7.50
C HIS A 74 -5.66 8.21 -6.27
N LEU A 75 -5.90 7.65 -5.09
CA LEU A 75 -5.59 8.35 -3.84
C LEU A 75 -4.08 8.56 -3.68
N LEU A 76 -3.30 7.52 -3.98
CA LEU A 76 -1.84 7.62 -3.90
C LEU A 76 -1.31 8.67 -4.87
N ALA A 77 -1.78 8.66 -6.10
CA ALA A 77 -1.37 9.65 -7.10
C ALA A 77 -1.70 11.07 -6.65
N SER A 78 -2.88 11.29 -6.08
CA SER A 78 -3.28 12.60 -5.57
C SER A 78 -2.36 13.09 -4.47
N LEU A 79 -1.99 12.19 -3.54
CA LEU A 79 -1.09 12.53 -2.44
C LEU A 79 0.32 12.85 -2.92
N LEU A 80 0.82 12.07 -3.86
CA LEU A 80 2.16 12.29 -4.42
C LEU A 80 2.21 13.59 -5.23
N ASP A 81 1.16 13.89 -5.99
CA ASP A 81 1.06 15.15 -6.73
C ASP A 81 1.03 16.36 -5.80
N ALA A 82 0.23 16.29 -4.75
CA ALA A 82 0.15 17.37 -3.76
C ALA A 82 1.51 17.61 -3.11
N ARG A 83 2.21 16.53 -2.77
CA ARG A 83 3.53 16.61 -2.17
C ARG A 83 4.56 17.21 -3.13
N ALA A 84 4.51 16.82 -4.39
CA ALA A 84 5.41 17.35 -5.41
C ALA A 84 5.21 18.86 -5.60
N ARG A 85 3.96 19.32 -5.57
CA ARG A 85 3.66 20.75 -5.67
C ARG A 85 4.20 21.54 -4.49
N LEU A 86 4.16 20.95 -3.29
CA LEU A 86 4.64 21.62 -2.09
C LEU A 86 6.16 21.71 -2.06
N THR A 87 6.85 20.81 -2.72
CA THR A 87 8.32 20.77 -2.71
C THR A 87 8.94 21.43 -3.94
N ALA A 88 8.13 21.78 -4.93
CA ALA A 88 8.61 22.40 -6.17
C ALA A 88 8.94 23.92 -6.02
#